data_87f90cbdead613fccde2920cf4ae6e18
#
_entry.id   87f90cbdead613fccde2920cf4ae6e18
#
_cell.length_a   1.000
_cell.length_b   1.000
_cell.length_c   1.000
_cell.angle_alpha   90.00
_cell.angle_beta   90.00
_cell.angle_gamma   90.00
#
_symmetry.space_group_name_H-M   'P 1'
#
loop_
_entity.id
_entity.type
_entity.pdbx_description
1 polymer ?
#
loop_
_entity_poly.entity_id
_entity_poly.type
_entity_poly.pdbx_seq_one_letter_code
_entity_poly.pdbx_strand_id
1 'polypeptide(L)'
;MNRILVVEDDPDLLEVVQLILEENNYKVFPLMTGRPIFRIIDEFKPDLILMDIKLDGMDGRAIFKEVRTRANTAHLPVILTSGGFSEDYIMREHLLSDDYLEKPFEMSVMLKKIEKLL
;
A
#
# COMPACT_ATOMS: atom_id res chain seq x y z
N MET A 1 2.78 14.42 -11.49
CA MET A 1 1.74 13.80 -10.63
C MET A 1 2.24 12.45 -10.16
N ASN A 2 2.36 12.27 -8.86
CA ASN A 2 2.79 10.98 -8.32
C ASN A 2 1.73 9.90 -8.47
N ARG A 3 2.18 8.67 -8.66
CA ARG A 3 1.33 7.51 -8.92
C ARG A 3 1.30 6.59 -7.72
N ILE A 4 0.10 6.27 -7.25
CA ILE A 4 -0.11 5.41 -6.09
C ILE A 4 -0.84 4.13 -6.55
N LEU A 5 -0.24 2.99 -6.27
CA LEU A 5 -0.92 1.70 -6.44
C LEU A 5 -1.57 1.35 -5.11
N VAL A 6 -2.89 1.20 -5.11
CA VAL A 6 -3.66 0.85 -3.90
C VAL A 6 -4.18 -0.57 -4.05
N VAL A 7 -3.77 -1.45 -3.15
CA VAL A 7 -4.19 -2.85 -3.15
C VAL A 7 -5.04 -3.10 -1.90
N GLU A 8 -6.34 -3.27 -2.09
CA GLU A 8 -7.32 -3.40 -1.01
C GLU A 8 -8.49 -4.25 -1.50
N ASP A 9 -8.84 -5.31 -0.77
CA ASP A 9 -9.92 -6.21 -1.19
C ASP A 9 -11.33 -5.76 -0.75
N ASP A 10 -11.43 -4.79 0.16
CA ASP A 10 -12.72 -4.17 0.50
C ASP A 10 -13.04 -3.10 -0.54
N PRO A 11 -14.08 -3.30 -1.39
CA PRO A 11 -14.36 -2.36 -2.47
C PRO A 11 -14.79 -0.99 -1.98
N ASP A 12 -15.47 -0.89 -0.85
CA ASP A 12 -15.92 0.39 -0.32
C ASP A 12 -14.73 1.22 0.18
N LEU A 13 -13.82 0.60 0.90
CA LEU A 13 -12.63 1.30 1.38
C LEU A 13 -11.72 1.69 0.21
N LEU A 14 -11.56 0.81 -0.77
CA LEU A 14 -10.76 1.09 -1.96
C LEU A 14 -11.30 2.31 -2.70
N GLU A 15 -12.62 2.41 -2.87
CA GLU A 15 -13.25 3.55 -3.55
C GLU A 15 -12.99 4.86 -2.79
N VAL A 16 -13.17 4.86 -1.46
CA VAL A 16 -12.95 6.05 -0.65
C VAL A 16 -11.48 6.49 -0.70
N VAL A 17 -10.56 5.55 -0.56
CA VAL A 17 -9.13 5.85 -0.61
C VAL A 17 -8.75 6.42 -1.97
N GLN A 18 -9.23 5.81 -3.05
CA GLN A 18 -8.98 6.31 -4.40
C GLN A 18 -9.47 7.74 -4.58
N LEU A 19 -10.70 8.01 -4.14
CA LEU A 19 -11.30 9.34 -4.26
C LEU A 19 -10.46 10.40 -3.54
N ILE A 20 -10.09 10.12 -2.29
CA ILE A 20 -9.31 11.06 -1.48
C ILE A 20 -7.93 11.31 -2.10
N LEU A 21 -7.27 10.26 -2.57
CA LEU A 21 -5.96 10.41 -3.21
C LEU A 21 -6.05 11.23 -4.50
N GLU A 22 -7.06 10.97 -5.33
CA GLU A 22 -7.26 11.72 -6.57
C GLU A 22 -7.58 13.19 -6.31
N GLU A 23 -8.32 13.48 -5.25
CA GLU A 23 -8.58 14.87 -4.83
C GLU A 23 -7.31 15.58 -4.37
N ASN A 24 -6.28 14.84 -3.98
CA ASN A 24 -5.00 15.38 -3.55
C ASN A 24 -3.93 15.30 -4.65
N ASN A 25 -4.36 15.20 -5.90
CA ASN A 25 -3.52 15.25 -7.09
C ASN A 25 -2.60 14.04 -7.27
N TYR A 26 -3.01 12.88 -6.76
CA TYR A 26 -2.34 11.62 -7.05
C TYR A 26 -3.06 10.89 -8.18
N LYS A 27 -2.31 10.17 -8.98
CA LYS A 27 -2.89 9.25 -9.96
C LYS A 27 -2.93 7.87 -9.30
N VAL A 28 -4.10 7.22 -9.31
CA VAL A 28 -4.31 5.99 -8.56
C VAL A 28 -4.61 4.83 -9.51
N PHE A 29 -3.98 3.69 -9.25
CA PHE A 29 -4.40 2.42 -9.81
C PHE A 29 -5.00 1.58 -8.68
N PRO A 30 -6.32 1.38 -8.68
CA PRO A 30 -6.98 0.54 -7.67
C PRO A 30 -6.87 -0.93 -8.05
N LEU A 31 -6.52 -1.78 -7.07
CA LEU A 31 -6.36 -3.20 -7.31
C LEU A 31 -6.96 -3.97 -6.13
N MET A 32 -7.90 -4.88 -6.40
CA MET A 32 -8.60 -5.63 -5.35
C MET A 32 -7.90 -6.94 -4.98
N THR A 33 -6.88 -7.33 -5.71
CA THR A 33 -6.12 -8.56 -5.46
C THR A 33 -4.64 -8.32 -5.68
N GLY A 34 -3.80 -9.03 -4.92
CA GLY A 34 -2.36 -8.92 -5.09
C GLY A 34 -1.79 -9.75 -6.25
N ARG A 35 -2.61 -10.60 -6.89
CA ARG A 35 -2.11 -11.55 -7.88
C ARG A 35 -1.35 -10.92 -9.05
N PRO A 36 -1.87 -9.88 -9.72
CA PRO A 36 -1.17 -9.29 -10.85
C PRO A 36 -0.22 -8.16 -10.46
N ILE A 37 0.17 -8.04 -9.20
CA ILE A 37 0.83 -6.83 -8.69
C ILE A 37 2.12 -6.49 -9.45
N PHE A 38 2.95 -7.48 -9.76
CA PHE A 38 4.23 -7.20 -10.43
C PHE A 38 4.05 -6.76 -11.88
N ARG A 39 3.04 -7.31 -12.55
CA ARG A 39 2.67 -6.83 -13.90
C ARG A 39 2.16 -5.39 -13.85
N ILE A 40 1.34 -5.09 -12.85
CA ILE A 40 0.80 -3.73 -12.69
C ILE A 40 1.92 -2.74 -12.32
N ILE A 41 2.84 -3.14 -11.47
CA ILE A 41 4.00 -2.30 -11.15
C ILE A 41 4.78 -1.94 -12.42
N ASP A 42 5.02 -2.93 -13.27
CA ASP A 42 5.78 -2.71 -14.51
C ASP A 42 5.03 -1.78 -15.48
N GLU A 43 3.72 -1.90 -15.57
CA GLU A 43 2.90 -1.11 -16.50
C GLU A 43 2.57 0.28 -15.96
N PHE A 44 2.13 0.35 -14.71
CA PHE A 44 1.69 1.60 -14.09
C PHE A 44 2.85 2.45 -13.58
N LYS A 45 3.92 1.82 -13.17
CA LYS A 45 5.12 2.46 -12.59
C LYS A 45 4.75 3.37 -11.42
N PRO A 46 4.23 2.79 -10.32
CA PRO A 46 3.87 3.58 -9.16
C PRO A 46 5.09 4.18 -8.47
N ASP A 47 4.86 5.28 -7.78
CA ASP A 47 5.86 5.92 -6.92
C ASP A 47 5.74 5.43 -5.48
N LEU A 48 4.60 4.81 -5.14
CA LEU A 48 4.33 4.27 -3.82
C LEU A 48 3.23 3.21 -3.92
N ILE A 49 3.30 2.20 -3.05
CA ILE A 49 2.27 1.18 -2.92
C ILE A 49 1.63 1.30 -1.54
N LEU A 50 0.30 1.37 -1.52
CA LEU A 50 -0.50 1.28 -0.30
C LEU A 50 -1.24 -0.05 -0.37
N MET A 51 -0.94 -0.98 0.55
CA MET A 51 -1.37 -2.37 0.41
C MET A 51 -1.83 -2.97 1.73
N ASP A 52 -2.99 -3.63 1.70
CA ASP A 52 -3.49 -4.38 2.85
C ASP A 52 -2.63 -5.63 3.08
N ILE A 53 -2.42 -5.98 4.35
CA ILE A 53 -1.76 -7.22 4.72
C ILE A 53 -2.65 -8.41 4.36
N LYS A 54 -3.94 -8.32 4.71
CA LYS A 54 -4.89 -9.41 4.46
C LYS A 54 -5.61 -9.21 3.13
N LEU A 55 -5.05 -9.79 2.10
CA LEU A 55 -5.66 -9.84 0.78
C LEU A 55 -6.26 -11.23 0.57
N ASP A 56 -7.28 -11.33 -0.27
CA ASP A 56 -7.96 -12.60 -0.52
C ASP A 56 -6.97 -13.65 -1.03
N GLY A 57 -6.70 -14.65 -0.17
CA GLY A 57 -5.77 -15.73 -0.48
C GLY A 57 -4.29 -15.33 -0.53
N MET A 58 -3.94 -14.12 -0.12
CA MET A 58 -2.56 -13.64 -0.16
C MET A 58 -2.22 -12.82 1.09
N ASP A 59 -0.93 -12.80 1.42
CA ASP A 59 -0.40 -12.01 2.53
C ASP A 59 0.43 -10.85 1.96
N GLY A 60 -0.02 -9.63 2.22
CA GLY A 60 0.67 -8.42 1.76
C GLY A 60 2.12 -8.31 2.26
N ARG A 61 2.44 -8.93 3.40
CA ARG A 61 3.81 -8.94 3.92
C ARG A 61 4.74 -9.75 3.04
N ALA A 62 4.25 -10.86 2.49
CA ALA A 62 5.01 -11.67 1.55
C ALA A 62 5.26 -10.91 0.24
N ILE A 63 4.25 -10.21 -0.24
CA ILE A 63 4.36 -9.36 -1.42
C ILE A 63 5.39 -8.25 -1.17
N PHE A 64 5.33 -7.62 0.01
CA PHE A 64 6.28 -6.58 0.38
C PHE A 64 7.72 -7.09 0.34
N LYS A 65 7.98 -8.28 0.91
CA LYS A 65 9.32 -8.88 0.87
C LYS A 65 9.80 -9.08 -0.57
N GLU A 66 8.93 -9.58 -1.43
CA GLU A 66 9.28 -9.79 -2.83
C GLU A 66 9.57 -8.47 -3.56
N VAL A 67 8.77 -7.42 -3.30
CA VAL A 67 9.03 -6.08 -3.83
C VAL A 67 10.42 -5.60 -3.41
N ARG A 68 10.78 -5.80 -2.17
CA ARG A 68 12.04 -5.32 -1.61
C ARG A 68 13.24 -6.09 -2.12
N THR A 69 13.07 -7.34 -2.54
CA THR A 69 14.16 -8.19 -3.02
C THR A 69 14.42 -8.10 -4.52
N ARG A 70 13.44 -7.62 -5.30
CA ARG A 70 13.64 -7.46 -6.75
C ARG A 70 14.39 -6.15 -7.02
N ALA A 71 15.43 -6.23 -7.86
CA ALA A 71 16.29 -5.09 -8.14
C ALA A 71 15.52 -3.89 -8.69
N ASN A 72 14.53 -4.14 -9.55
CA ASN A 72 13.75 -3.06 -10.20
C ASN A 72 12.67 -2.45 -9.31
N THR A 73 12.38 -3.05 -8.15
CA THR A 73 11.34 -2.56 -7.22
C THR A 73 11.86 -2.32 -5.81
N ALA A 74 13.12 -2.64 -5.53
CA ALA A 74 13.70 -2.59 -4.18
C ALA A 74 13.59 -1.19 -3.53
N HIS A 75 13.57 -0.14 -4.33
CA HIS A 75 13.49 1.25 -3.86
C HIS A 75 12.06 1.75 -3.62
N LEU A 76 11.07 0.97 -4.04
CA LEU A 76 9.68 1.42 -4.07
C LEU A 76 9.09 1.50 -2.66
N PRO A 77 8.63 2.68 -2.18
CA PRO A 77 8.03 2.79 -0.86
C PRO A 77 6.72 2.00 -0.76
N VAL A 78 6.54 1.30 0.35
CA VAL A 78 5.33 0.51 0.62
C VAL A 78 4.80 0.86 2.00
N ILE A 79 3.50 1.21 2.06
CA ILE A 79 2.76 1.36 3.30
C ILE A 79 1.82 0.16 3.41
N LEU A 80 1.96 -0.61 4.48
CA LEU A 80 1.05 -1.72 4.75
C LEU A 80 -0.10 -1.25 5.64
N THR A 81 -1.30 -1.79 5.40
CA THR A 81 -2.49 -1.49 6.21
C THR A 81 -3.08 -2.79 6.74
N SER A 82 -3.66 -2.77 7.93
CA SER A 82 -4.40 -3.91 8.46
C SER A 82 -5.22 -3.52 9.70
N GLY A 83 -6.33 -4.22 9.90
CA GLY A 83 -7.11 -4.13 11.14
C GLY A 83 -6.73 -5.18 12.17
N GLY A 84 -5.86 -6.13 11.83
CA GLY A 84 -5.52 -7.26 12.68
C GLY A 84 -4.25 -7.10 13.52
N PHE A 85 -3.47 -6.04 13.28
CA PHE A 85 -2.19 -5.84 13.96
C PHE A 85 -2.03 -4.39 14.38
N SER A 86 -1.48 -4.17 15.59
CA SER A 86 -1.11 -2.82 16.02
C SER A 86 0.18 -2.39 15.35
N GLU A 87 0.41 -1.08 15.29
CA GLU A 87 1.67 -0.52 14.78
C GLU A 87 2.86 -1.03 15.58
N ASP A 88 2.73 -1.09 16.92
CA ASP A 88 3.80 -1.60 17.80
C ASP A 88 4.14 -3.06 17.50
N TYR A 89 3.12 -3.89 17.24
CA TYR A 89 3.33 -5.29 16.87
C TYR A 89 4.11 -5.41 15.57
N ILE A 90 3.70 -4.65 14.56
CA ILE A 90 4.35 -4.65 13.25
C ILE A 90 5.82 -4.25 13.37
N MET A 91 6.11 -3.22 14.14
CA MET A 91 7.48 -2.73 14.33
C MET A 91 8.35 -3.72 15.07
N ARG A 92 7.81 -4.39 16.11
CA ARG A 92 8.56 -5.36 16.91
C ARG A 92 8.90 -6.63 16.14
N GLU A 93 7.99 -7.08 15.30
CA GLU A 93 8.18 -8.31 14.51
C GLU A 93 9.04 -8.07 13.27
N HIS A 94 9.56 -6.86 13.09
CA HIS A 94 10.33 -6.50 11.89
C HIS A 94 9.58 -6.80 10.60
N LEU A 95 8.24 -6.66 10.63
CA LEU A 95 7.41 -6.78 9.45
C LEU A 95 7.58 -5.48 8.66
N LEU A 96 8.74 -5.38 8.04
CA LEU A 96 9.24 -4.14 7.49
C LEU A 96 8.44 -3.71 6.27
N SER A 97 7.58 -2.74 6.48
CA SER A 97 7.17 -1.82 5.45
C SER A 97 7.86 -0.49 5.73
N ASP A 98 7.78 0.42 4.79
CA ASP A 98 8.34 1.76 5.01
C ASP A 98 7.48 2.55 6.00
N ASP A 99 6.19 2.20 6.11
CA ASP A 99 5.30 2.69 7.15
C ASP A 99 4.10 1.74 7.27
N TYR A 100 3.23 2.01 8.24
CA TYR A 100 2.08 1.17 8.53
C TYR A 100 0.88 2.03 8.94
N LEU A 101 -0.32 1.60 8.53
CA LEU A 101 -1.59 2.22 8.92
C LEU A 101 -2.49 1.16 9.54
N GLU A 102 -2.85 1.34 10.81
CA GLU A 102 -3.80 0.46 11.50
C GLU A 102 -5.23 0.89 11.15
N LYS A 103 -6.06 -0.07 10.72
CA LYS A 103 -7.47 0.17 10.42
C LYS A 103 -8.29 0.18 11.70
N PRO A 104 -9.28 1.05 11.85
CA PRO A 104 -9.59 2.15 10.94
C PRO A 104 -8.59 3.30 11.09
N PHE A 105 -8.25 3.96 9.99
CA PHE A 105 -7.32 5.08 10.01
C PHE A 105 -8.00 6.35 9.46
N GLU A 106 -7.52 7.50 9.90
CA GLU A 106 -7.98 8.78 9.37
C GLU A 106 -7.29 9.06 8.04
N MET A 107 -8.04 9.61 7.09
CA MET A 107 -7.50 9.93 5.76
C MET A 107 -6.38 10.96 5.83
N SER A 108 -6.46 11.91 6.77
CA SER A 108 -5.39 12.90 6.97
C SER A 108 -4.08 12.26 7.40
N VAL A 109 -4.14 11.20 8.22
CA VAL A 109 -2.95 10.45 8.64
C VAL A 109 -2.35 9.70 7.46
N MET A 110 -3.20 9.06 6.66
CA MET A 110 -2.78 8.38 5.44
C MET A 110 -2.04 9.33 4.49
N LEU A 111 -2.63 10.50 4.24
CA LEU A 111 -2.05 11.50 3.34
C LEU A 111 -0.69 11.98 3.83
N LYS A 112 -0.53 12.21 5.13
CA LYS A 112 0.74 12.64 5.70
C LYS A 112 1.83 11.58 5.53
N LYS A 113 1.50 10.31 5.76
CA LYS A 113 2.45 9.22 5.62
C LYS A 113 2.87 9.04 4.16
N ILE A 114 1.95 9.16 3.23
CA ILE A 114 2.25 9.09 1.80
C ILE A 114 3.17 10.26 1.41
N GLU A 115 2.82 11.47 1.80
CA GLU A 115 3.61 12.66 1.49
C GLU A 115 5.04 12.54 2.00
N LYS A 116 5.20 12.00 3.21
CA LYS A 116 6.52 11.84 3.83
C LYS A 116 7.42 10.88 3.05
N LEU A 117 6.86 9.87 2.41
CA LEU A 117 7.63 8.87 1.67
C LEU A 117 7.86 9.22 0.20
N LEU A 118 7.20 10.24 -0.29
CA LEU A 118 7.36 10.70 -1.69
C LEU A 118 8.39 11.89 -1.83
#